data_133b35f5fdba8db3cb0d97188638f0ff
#
_entry.id   133b35f5fdba8db3cb0d97188638f0ff
#
_cell.length_a   1.000
_cell.length_b   1.000
_cell.length_c   1.000
_cell.angle_alpha   90.00
_cell.angle_beta   90.00
_cell.angle_gamma   90.00
#
_symmetry.space_group_name_H-M   'P 1'
#
loop_
_entity.id
_entity.type
_entity.pdbx_description
1 polymer ?
#
loop_
_entity_poly.entity_id
_entity_poly.type
_entity_poly.pdbx_seq_one_letter_code
_entity_poly.pdbx_strand_id
1 'polypeptide(L)'
;MKLNETTAWDKVEIARNPKRPTSLDYINYIFDDFMELHGDRISKDDKAICCGLANIGSQNFTVIAEQKGRTTKENIERNFGMPNPESYRKAIRFMKQSEKFGRPIITFIDTKGAYPGVEAEEKGQGEAIAESMLVMAQLKVPVISIVIGEGSSGGALAIGVGNKVYMLENAIYSILSPEGFSSILWKDSSRVKEAAEKMKLTSEDLLKFEVIDGIIKEPDEQVYSDKFIIDVAAKMKNQIIKDTEELKKMSAKELVEHRYNKFRKMGC
;
A
#
# COMPACT_ATOMS: atom_id res chain seq x y z
N MET A 1 24.11 22.26 16.48
CA MET A 1 23.45 22.31 15.18
C MET A 1 22.12 21.59 15.37
N LYS A 2 20.98 22.27 15.21
CA LYS A 2 19.69 21.57 15.11
C LYS A 2 19.78 20.67 13.88
N LEU A 3 19.61 19.36 14.05
CA LEU A 3 19.32 18.46 12.95
C LEU A 3 18.16 19.09 12.18
N ASN A 4 18.36 19.41 10.90
CA ASN A 4 17.27 19.91 10.06
C ASN A 4 16.17 18.88 10.11
N GLU A 5 15.01 19.24 10.65
CA GLU A 5 13.83 18.38 10.62
C GLU A 5 13.51 18.11 9.15
N THR A 6 13.36 16.84 8.78
CA THR A 6 12.99 16.42 7.43
C THR A 6 11.61 16.99 7.12
N THR A 7 11.49 17.79 6.07
CA THR A 7 10.22 18.42 5.67
C THR A 7 9.28 17.40 5.01
N ALA A 8 7.98 17.74 4.91
CA ALA A 8 7.03 16.89 4.18
C ALA A 8 7.44 16.72 2.70
N TRP A 9 8.04 17.76 2.09
CA TRP A 9 8.55 17.66 0.73
C TRP A 9 9.76 16.72 0.61
N ASP A 10 10.67 16.73 1.55
CA ASP A 10 11.80 15.78 1.56
C ASP A 10 11.29 14.34 1.63
N LYS A 11 10.23 14.07 2.41
CA LYS A 11 9.60 12.75 2.45
C LYS A 11 8.95 12.37 1.12
N VAL A 12 8.34 13.31 0.41
CA VAL A 12 7.83 13.09 -0.96
C VAL A 12 8.97 12.69 -1.89
N GLU A 13 10.10 13.39 -1.86
CA GLU A 13 11.28 13.07 -2.69
C GLU A 13 11.87 11.71 -2.32
N ILE A 14 11.96 11.36 -1.04
CA ILE A 14 12.41 10.05 -0.56
C ILE A 14 11.46 8.95 -1.02
N ALA A 15 10.15 9.10 -0.86
CA ALA A 15 9.14 8.12 -1.29
C ALA A 15 9.18 7.86 -2.80
N ARG A 16 9.53 8.87 -3.59
CA ARG A 16 9.64 8.83 -5.06
C ARG A 16 11.00 8.40 -5.58
N ASN A 17 11.97 8.22 -4.71
CA ASN A 17 13.32 7.86 -5.15
C ASN A 17 13.29 6.55 -5.95
N PRO A 18 13.80 6.53 -7.22
CA PRO A 18 13.75 5.34 -8.06
C PRO A 18 14.60 4.17 -7.54
N LYS A 19 15.51 4.43 -6.61
CA LYS A 19 16.31 3.40 -5.94
C LYS A 19 15.64 2.84 -4.68
N ARG A 20 14.54 3.45 -4.22
CA ARG A 20 13.81 2.96 -3.03
C ARG A 20 13.35 1.53 -3.26
N PRO A 21 13.47 0.65 -2.26
CA PRO A 21 13.01 -0.73 -2.37
C PRO A 21 11.51 -0.80 -2.71
N THR A 22 11.17 -1.73 -3.58
CA THR A 22 9.81 -2.00 -4.04
C THR A 22 9.18 -3.15 -3.26
N SER A 23 7.90 -3.42 -3.50
CA SER A 23 7.20 -4.51 -2.81
C SER A 23 7.88 -5.86 -2.97
N LEU A 24 8.35 -6.21 -4.17
CA LEU A 24 9.02 -7.49 -4.41
C LEU A 24 10.33 -7.61 -3.65
N ASP A 25 11.05 -6.51 -3.43
CA ASP A 25 12.28 -6.55 -2.62
C ASP A 25 11.95 -6.93 -1.18
N TYR A 26 10.94 -6.31 -0.57
CA TYR A 26 10.54 -6.65 0.78
C TYR A 26 9.93 -8.05 0.89
N ILE A 27 9.10 -8.46 -0.07
CA ILE A 27 8.50 -9.80 -0.11
C ILE A 27 9.57 -10.88 -0.03
N ASN A 28 10.67 -10.74 -0.79
CA ASN A 28 11.78 -11.69 -0.82
C ASN A 28 12.52 -11.85 0.53
N TYR A 29 12.47 -10.84 1.41
CA TYR A 29 13.12 -10.90 2.73
C TYR A 29 12.14 -11.16 3.88
N ILE A 30 10.86 -10.88 3.68
CA ILE A 30 9.82 -11.10 4.71
C ILE A 30 9.36 -12.54 4.72
N PHE A 31 9.07 -13.10 3.54
CA PHE A 31 8.49 -14.42 3.39
C PHE A 31 9.56 -15.47 3.08
N ASP A 32 9.33 -16.68 3.54
CA ASP A 32 10.25 -17.79 3.32
C ASP A 32 10.09 -18.34 1.89
N ASP A 33 8.89 -18.22 1.32
CA ASP A 33 8.58 -18.52 -0.09
C ASP A 33 7.45 -17.61 -0.57
N PHE A 34 7.46 -17.30 -1.88
CA PHE A 34 6.42 -16.51 -2.54
C PHE A 34 6.14 -17.07 -3.93
N MET A 35 4.90 -17.48 -4.16
CA MET A 35 4.42 -17.95 -5.46
C MET A 35 3.49 -16.89 -6.06
N GLU A 36 3.96 -16.14 -7.06
CA GLU A 36 3.13 -15.18 -7.79
C GLU A 36 2.11 -15.91 -8.69
N LEU A 37 0.89 -15.43 -8.68
CA LEU A 37 -0.21 -15.94 -9.50
C LEU A 37 -0.88 -14.80 -10.26
N HIS A 38 -1.29 -15.06 -11.50
CA HIS A 38 -1.64 -14.05 -12.49
C HIS A 38 -3.11 -14.06 -12.91
N GLY A 39 -3.54 -12.96 -13.55
CA GLY A 39 -4.79 -12.81 -14.27
C GLY A 39 -6.01 -12.50 -13.41
N ASP A 40 -6.90 -11.66 -13.95
CA ASP A 40 -8.16 -11.28 -13.30
C ASP A 40 -9.30 -12.28 -13.53
N ARG A 41 -9.12 -13.25 -14.45
CA ARG A 41 -10.13 -14.23 -14.91
C ARG A 41 -11.28 -13.62 -15.71
N ILE A 42 -11.14 -12.38 -16.17
CA ILE A 42 -12.14 -11.67 -16.98
C ILE A 42 -11.54 -11.27 -18.32
N SER A 43 -10.38 -10.60 -18.32
CA SER A 43 -9.76 -10.08 -19.54
C SER A 43 -8.27 -10.40 -19.66
N LYS A 44 -7.44 -9.93 -18.72
CA LYS A 44 -5.97 -10.09 -18.82
C LYS A 44 -5.30 -10.06 -17.44
N ASP A 45 -3.98 -10.12 -17.44
CA ASP A 45 -3.17 -9.78 -16.28
C ASP A 45 -2.68 -8.33 -16.38
N ASP A 46 -2.57 -7.67 -15.22
CA ASP A 46 -1.88 -6.38 -15.09
C ASP A 46 -0.81 -6.50 -14.00
N LYS A 47 0.44 -6.21 -14.39
CA LYS A 47 1.62 -6.38 -13.55
C LYS A 47 1.82 -5.25 -12.52
N ALA A 48 0.98 -4.22 -12.51
CA ALA A 48 1.06 -3.13 -11.55
C ALA A 48 0.67 -3.58 -10.13
N ILE A 49 -0.12 -4.66 -9.98
CA ILE A 49 -0.31 -5.37 -8.71
C ILE A 49 0.18 -6.80 -8.86
N CYS A 50 1.12 -7.22 -8.03
CA CYS A 50 1.52 -8.61 -7.84
C CYS A 50 0.61 -9.26 -6.79
N CYS A 51 0.10 -10.43 -7.08
CA CYS A 51 -0.69 -11.23 -6.13
C CYS A 51 -0.11 -12.63 -6.02
N GLY A 52 -0.06 -13.18 -4.82
CA GLY A 52 0.48 -14.53 -4.65
C GLY A 52 0.20 -15.14 -3.29
N LEU A 53 0.70 -16.36 -3.14
CA LEU A 53 0.73 -17.09 -1.89
C LEU A 53 2.13 -17.03 -1.31
N ALA A 54 2.22 -16.87 -0.01
CA ALA A 54 3.48 -16.78 0.70
C ALA A 54 3.38 -17.48 2.06
N ASN A 55 4.51 -17.76 2.70
CA ASN A 55 4.53 -18.29 4.05
C ASN A 55 5.62 -17.66 4.92
N ILE A 56 5.36 -17.64 6.21
CA ILE A 56 6.34 -17.37 7.26
C ILE A 56 6.26 -18.55 8.22
N GLY A 57 7.26 -19.41 8.23
CA GLY A 57 7.19 -20.68 8.94
C GLY A 57 6.00 -21.53 8.46
N SER A 58 5.17 -21.98 9.38
CA SER A 58 3.96 -22.75 9.06
C SER A 58 2.73 -21.91 8.70
N GLN A 59 2.80 -20.58 8.83
CA GLN A 59 1.67 -19.71 8.56
C GLN A 59 1.65 -19.30 7.08
N ASN A 60 0.58 -19.64 6.39
CA ASN A 60 0.34 -19.19 5.01
C ASN A 60 -0.37 -17.84 4.97
N PHE A 61 0.01 -17.02 4.00
CA PHE A 61 -0.54 -15.70 3.72
C PHE A 61 -0.97 -15.57 2.25
N THR A 62 -1.86 -14.64 2.00
CA THR A 62 -2.06 -14.06 0.68
C THR A 62 -1.38 -12.70 0.66
N VAL A 63 -0.57 -12.45 -0.35
CA VAL A 63 0.11 -11.17 -0.56
C VAL A 63 -0.50 -10.48 -1.78
N ILE A 64 -0.80 -9.18 -1.64
CA ILE A 64 -1.31 -8.30 -2.68
C ILE A 64 -0.44 -7.05 -2.64
N ALA A 65 0.30 -6.76 -3.69
CA ALA A 65 1.35 -5.75 -3.64
C ALA A 65 1.37 -4.87 -4.90
N GLU A 66 1.23 -3.58 -4.73
CA GLU A 66 1.53 -2.62 -5.80
C GLU A 66 3.01 -2.63 -6.10
N GLN A 67 3.35 -2.67 -7.38
CA GLN A 67 4.73 -2.88 -7.83
C GLN A 67 5.11 -1.90 -8.93
N LYS A 68 6.14 -1.12 -8.67
CA LYS A 68 6.83 -0.25 -9.65
C LYS A 68 7.92 -1.03 -10.39
N GLY A 69 8.28 -0.58 -11.58
CA GLY A 69 9.46 -1.09 -12.29
C GLY A 69 10.73 -0.35 -11.85
N ARG A 70 11.89 -0.97 -12.09
CA ARG A 70 13.22 -0.36 -11.87
C ARG A 70 13.82 0.19 -13.16
N THR A 71 13.56 -0.47 -14.27
CA THR A 71 13.97 -0.05 -15.59
C THR A 71 12.81 0.61 -16.34
N THR A 72 13.11 1.37 -17.39
CA THR A 72 12.08 1.97 -18.26
C THR A 72 11.13 0.90 -18.82
N LYS A 73 11.67 -0.26 -19.24
CA LYS A 73 10.88 -1.37 -19.76
C LYS A 73 9.92 -1.91 -18.68
N GLU A 74 10.41 -2.20 -17.50
CA GLU A 74 9.59 -2.68 -16.39
C GLU A 74 8.53 -1.65 -15.96
N ASN A 75 8.89 -0.36 -15.96
CA ASN A 75 7.92 0.69 -15.64
C ASN A 75 6.78 0.73 -16.67
N ILE A 76 7.08 0.58 -17.97
CA ILE A 76 6.03 0.48 -19.00
C ILE A 76 5.17 -0.76 -18.78
N GLU A 77 5.77 -1.93 -18.52
CA GLU A 77 5.04 -3.18 -18.26
C GLU A 77 4.15 -3.14 -17.01
N ARG A 78 4.51 -2.29 -16.04
CA ARG A 78 3.78 -2.11 -14.76
C ARG A 78 2.99 -0.80 -14.70
N ASN A 79 2.77 -0.16 -15.84
CA ASN A 79 2.05 1.12 -15.94
C ASN A 79 2.59 2.18 -14.96
N PHE A 80 3.90 2.21 -14.75
CA PHE A 80 4.58 3.10 -13.79
C PHE A 80 4.07 2.95 -12.34
N GLY A 81 3.63 1.76 -11.96
CA GLY A 81 3.03 1.46 -10.68
C GLY A 81 1.60 1.96 -10.52
N MET A 82 0.93 2.29 -11.61
CA MET A 82 -0.47 2.71 -11.62
C MET A 82 -1.37 1.57 -12.10
N PRO A 83 -2.16 0.93 -11.22
CA PRO A 83 -2.97 -0.23 -11.57
C PRO A 83 -4.15 0.10 -12.50
N ASN A 84 -4.38 -0.76 -13.49
CA ASN A 84 -5.60 -0.81 -14.30
C ASN A 84 -6.70 -1.59 -13.56
N PRO A 85 -7.96 -1.59 -14.07
CA PRO A 85 -9.08 -2.34 -13.48
C PRO A 85 -8.79 -3.83 -13.28
N GLU A 86 -8.02 -4.41 -14.18
CA GLU A 86 -7.60 -5.82 -14.11
C GLU A 86 -6.79 -6.15 -12.86
N SER A 87 -5.96 -5.21 -12.40
CA SER A 87 -5.21 -5.35 -11.15
C SER A 87 -6.12 -5.44 -9.94
N TYR A 88 -7.12 -4.56 -9.84
CA TYR A 88 -8.07 -4.56 -8.73
C TYR A 88 -8.97 -5.79 -8.76
N ARG A 89 -9.45 -6.22 -9.95
CA ARG A 89 -10.20 -7.47 -10.09
C ARG A 89 -9.37 -8.69 -9.71
N LYS A 90 -8.08 -8.69 -10.08
CA LYS A 90 -7.14 -9.72 -9.61
C LYS A 90 -7.02 -9.71 -8.08
N ALA A 91 -6.82 -8.54 -7.47
CA ALA A 91 -6.76 -8.40 -6.01
C ALA A 91 -8.05 -8.93 -5.33
N ILE A 92 -9.24 -8.55 -5.83
CA ILE A 92 -10.53 -9.06 -5.34
C ILE A 92 -10.60 -10.58 -5.40
N ARG A 93 -10.15 -11.19 -6.50
CA ARG A 93 -10.11 -12.65 -6.64
C ARG A 93 -9.26 -13.30 -5.56
N PHE A 94 -8.09 -12.72 -5.26
CA PHE A 94 -7.20 -13.20 -4.19
C PHE A 94 -7.78 -12.97 -2.80
N MET A 95 -8.44 -11.86 -2.56
CA MET A 95 -9.16 -11.58 -1.31
C MET A 95 -10.23 -12.64 -1.04
N LYS A 96 -11.11 -12.90 -2.03
CA LYS A 96 -12.16 -13.92 -1.93
C LYS A 96 -11.58 -15.34 -1.73
N GLN A 97 -10.47 -15.66 -2.41
CA GLN A 97 -9.77 -16.93 -2.21
C GLN A 97 -9.14 -17.03 -0.81
N SER A 98 -8.58 -15.93 -0.32
CA SER A 98 -7.98 -15.85 1.00
C SER A 98 -9.00 -16.13 2.09
N GLU A 99 -10.17 -15.50 2.00
CA GLU A 99 -11.28 -15.74 2.93
C GLU A 99 -11.72 -17.20 2.91
N LYS A 100 -11.90 -17.80 1.71
CA LYS A 100 -12.29 -19.19 1.56
C LYS A 100 -11.34 -20.17 2.27
N PHE A 101 -10.05 -19.88 2.28
CA PHE A 101 -9.01 -20.76 2.86
C PHE A 101 -8.51 -20.28 4.23
N GLY A 102 -9.11 -19.23 4.80
CA GLY A 102 -8.77 -18.71 6.12
C GLY A 102 -7.35 -18.11 6.20
N ARG A 103 -6.77 -17.63 5.09
CA ARG A 103 -5.43 -17.04 5.06
C ARG A 103 -5.47 -15.56 5.40
N PRO A 104 -4.63 -15.06 6.31
CA PRO A 104 -4.40 -13.62 6.48
C PRO A 104 -3.90 -12.99 5.17
N ILE A 105 -4.25 -11.73 4.97
CA ILE A 105 -3.87 -10.94 3.80
C ILE A 105 -2.88 -9.87 4.23
N ILE A 106 -1.77 -9.77 3.49
CA ILE A 106 -0.81 -8.68 3.61
C ILE A 106 -0.86 -7.85 2.34
N THR A 107 -1.05 -6.53 2.47
CA THR A 107 -0.99 -5.65 1.31
C THR A 107 0.18 -4.69 1.42
N PHE A 108 0.92 -4.51 0.32
CA PHE A 108 1.97 -3.49 0.18
C PHE A 108 1.50 -2.43 -0.79
N ILE A 109 1.54 -1.17 -0.35
CA ILE A 109 1.01 -0.03 -1.09
C ILE A 109 2.16 0.85 -1.55
N ASP A 110 2.29 1.00 -2.88
CA ASP A 110 3.26 1.88 -3.52
C ASP A 110 2.79 2.28 -4.92
N THR A 111 1.88 3.23 -4.99
CA THR A 111 1.30 3.75 -6.24
C THR A 111 1.13 5.26 -6.22
N LYS A 112 1.30 5.86 -7.39
CA LYS A 112 0.92 7.27 -7.66
C LYS A 112 -0.59 7.47 -7.78
N GLY A 113 -1.34 6.38 -7.80
CA GLY A 113 -2.78 6.33 -8.00
C GLY A 113 -3.18 5.31 -9.09
N ALA A 114 -4.47 5.14 -9.30
CA ALA A 114 -4.98 4.29 -10.36
C ALA A 114 -4.61 4.87 -11.75
N TYR A 115 -4.45 4.01 -12.76
CA TYR A 115 -4.11 4.43 -14.12
C TYR A 115 -5.22 5.33 -14.72
N PRO A 116 -4.90 6.57 -15.14
CA PRO A 116 -5.91 7.57 -15.54
C PRO A 116 -6.22 7.54 -17.04
N GLY A 117 -5.97 6.44 -17.72
CA GLY A 117 -6.16 6.34 -19.17
C GLY A 117 -7.62 6.07 -19.54
N VAL A 118 -8.04 6.54 -20.73
CA VAL A 118 -9.40 6.32 -21.28
C VAL A 118 -9.75 4.84 -21.31
N GLU A 119 -8.82 3.98 -21.73
CA GLU A 119 -9.04 2.52 -21.76
C GLU A 119 -9.32 1.93 -20.37
N ALA A 120 -8.75 2.50 -19.31
CA ALA A 120 -9.04 2.07 -17.95
C ALA A 120 -10.45 2.49 -17.52
N GLU A 121 -10.87 3.70 -17.87
CA GLU A 121 -12.24 4.18 -17.60
C GLU A 121 -13.29 3.35 -18.34
N GLU A 122 -13.07 3.06 -19.63
CA GLU A 122 -13.94 2.18 -20.45
C GLU A 122 -14.08 0.77 -19.86
N LYS A 123 -13.05 0.30 -19.15
CA LYS A 123 -13.02 -1.02 -18.48
C LYS A 123 -13.49 -0.99 -17.03
N GLY A 124 -14.05 0.15 -16.57
CA GLY A 124 -14.64 0.28 -15.24
C GLY A 124 -13.63 0.50 -14.12
N GLN A 125 -12.67 1.44 -14.29
CA GLN A 125 -11.67 1.76 -13.28
C GLN A 125 -12.30 2.11 -11.92
N GLY A 126 -13.25 3.03 -11.90
CA GLY A 126 -13.93 3.45 -10.68
C GLY A 126 -14.70 2.31 -10.01
N GLU A 127 -15.39 1.49 -10.79
CA GLU A 127 -16.13 0.31 -10.30
C GLU A 127 -15.18 -0.72 -9.67
N ALA A 128 -14.07 -1.05 -10.34
CA ALA A 128 -13.09 -2.02 -9.83
C ALA A 128 -12.46 -1.56 -8.51
N ILE A 129 -12.15 -0.28 -8.36
CA ILE A 129 -11.67 0.32 -7.11
C ILE A 129 -12.73 0.20 -6.02
N ALA A 130 -13.96 0.63 -6.31
CA ALA A 130 -15.06 0.61 -5.34
C ALA A 130 -15.39 -0.83 -4.87
N GLU A 131 -15.46 -1.80 -5.81
CA GLU A 131 -15.65 -3.21 -5.46
C GLU A 131 -14.50 -3.76 -4.60
N SER A 132 -13.25 -3.40 -4.91
CA SER A 132 -12.11 -3.81 -4.12
C SER A 132 -12.21 -3.33 -2.66
N MET A 133 -12.53 -2.06 -2.47
CA MET A 133 -12.75 -1.48 -1.13
C MET A 133 -13.90 -2.18 -0.39
N LEU A 134 -15.03 -2.41 -1.07
CA LEU A 134 -16.20 -3.06 -0.49
C LEU A 134 -15.88 -4.51 -0.06
N VAL A 135 -15.23 -5.28 -0.93
CA VAL A 135 -14.81 -6.65 -0.62
C VAL A 135 -13.85 -6.64 0.56
N MET A 136 -12.85 -5.75 0.54
CA MET A 136 -11.84 -5.66 1.59
C MET A 136 -12.46 -5.30 2.94
N ALA A 137 -13.46 -4.40 2.96
CA ALA A 137 -14.18 -4.03 4.17
C ALA A 137 -14.93 -5.22 4.80
N GLN A 138 -15.39 -6.19 4.02
CA GLN A 138 -16.20 -7.33 4.46
C GLN A 138 -15.42 -8.61 4.75
N LEU A 139 -14.10 -8.64 4.48
CA LEU A 139 -13.27 -9.83 4.67
C LEU A 139 -13.29 -10.36 6.11
N LYS A 140 -13.47 -11.65 6.24
CA LYS A 140 -13.54 -12.39 7.52
C LYS A 140 -12.21 -12.99 7.95
N VAL A 141 -11.11 -12.51 7.37
CA VAL A 141 -9.73 -12.87 7.69
C VAL A 141 -8.94 -11.63 8.08
N PRO A 142 -7.85 -11.77 8.85
CA PRO A 142 -6.95 -10.66 9.15
C PRO A 142 -6.41 -9.99 7.89
N VAL A 143 -6.39 -8.65 7.89
CA VAL A 143 -5.82 -7.84 6.81
C VAL A 143 -4.87 -6.82 7.40
N ILE A 144 -3.61 -6.84 6.97
CA ILE A 144 -2.57 -5.90 7.37
C ILE A 144 -2.08 -5.17 6.12
N SER A 145 -2.17 -3.85 6.11
CA SER A 145 -1.77 -2.99 4.99
C SER A 145 -0.53 -2.18 5.36
N ILE A 146 0.46 -2.10 4.48
CA ILE A 146 1.70 -1.37 4.72
C ILE A 146 1.99 -0.45 3.53
N VAL A 147 1.99 0.87 3.77
CA VAL A 147 2.41 1.86 2.77
C VAL A 147 3.92 1.94 2.80
N ILE A 148 4.56 1.55 1.70
CA ILE A 148 6.03 1.45 1.61
C ILE A 148 6.70 2.58 0.83
N GLY A 149 5.92 3.32 0.04
CA GLY A 149 6.38 4.45 -0.77
C GLY A 149 5.29 5.49 -0.91
N GLU A 150 4.76 5.68 -2.11
CA GLU A 150 3.61 6.54 -2.34
C GLU A 150 2.31 5.76 -2.16
N GLY A 151 1.41 6.23 -1.29
CA GLY A 151 0.03 5.77 -1.23
C GLY A 151 -0.90 6.88 -1.74
N SER A 152 -1.38 6.78 -2.98
CA SER A 152 -2.18 7.87 -3.55
C SER A 152 -3.59 7.44 -3.95
N SER A 153 -4.55 8.25 -3.46
CA SER A 153 -5.95 8.23 -3.90
C SER A 153 -6.65 6.86 -3.79
N GLY A 154 -7.68 6.65 -4.60
CA GLY A 154 -8.42 5.40 -4.68
C GLY A 154 -7.55 4.20 -5.07
N GLY A 155 -6.45 4.43 -5.81
CA GLY A 155 -5.50 3.40 -6.17
C GLY A 155 -4.92 2.69 -4.95
N ALA A 156 -4.41 3.46 -4.01
CA ALA A 156 -3.88 2.96 -2.75
C ALA A 156 -4.99 2.42 -1.83
N LEU A 157 -6.12 3.14 -1.74
CA LEU A 157 -7.22 2.77 -0.84
C LEU A 157 -7.89 1.46 -1.25
N ALA A 158 -7.90 1.13 -2.54
CA ALA A 158 -8.47 -0.11 -3.07
C ALA A 158 -7.89 -1.38 -2.43
N ILE A 159 -6.65 -1.32 -1.92
CA ILE A 159 -6.01 -2.41 -1.18
C ILE A 159 -5.54 -1.97 0.22
N GLY A 160 -6.01 -0.79 0.70
CA GLY A 160 -5.59 -0.17 1.96
C GLY A 160 -6.56 -0.36 3.14
N VAL A 161 -7.72 -0.99 2.94
CA VAL A 161 -8.75 -1.15 3.97
C VAL A 161 -8.42 -2.33 4.91
N GLY A 162 -7.35 -2.18 5.71
CA GLY A 162 -6.85 -3.21 6.62
C GLY A 162 -7.38 -3.12 8.06
N ASN A 163 -7.31 -4.24 8.79
CA ASN A 163 -7.48 -4.23 10.25
C ASN A 163 -6.35 -3.43 10.92
N LYS A 164 -5.13 -3.58 10.41
CA LYS A 164 -3.97 -2.79 10.78
C LYS A 164 -3.42 -2.10 9.53
N VAL A 165 -3.05 -0.83 9.66
CA VAL A 165 -2.46 -0.03 8.58
C VAL A 165 -1.17 0.60 9.09
N TYR A 166 -0.07 0.31 8.45
CA TYR A 166 1.25 0.85 8.78
C TYR A 166 1.80 1.68 7.63
N MET A 167 2.73 2.56 7.94
CA MET A 167 3.54 3.25 6.96
C MET A 167 5.02 3.09 7.28
N LEU A 168 5.86 2.97 6.26
CA LEU A 168 7.27 3.24 6.45
C LEU A 168 7.48 4.72 6.81
N GLU A 169 8.50 5.01 7.59
CA GLU A 169 8.76 6.35 8.14
C GLU A 169 8.78 7.46 7.08
N ASN A 170 9.38 7.15 5.91
CA ASN A 170 9.49 8.10 4.81
C ASN A 170 8.51 7.81 3.66
N ALA A 171 7.47 7.00 3.89
CA ALA A 171 6.35 6.86 2.98
C ALA A 171 5.40 8.06 3.11
N ILE A 172 4.60 8.29 2.08
CA ILE A 172 3.54 9.30 2.05
C ILE A 172 2.20 8.65 1.71
N TYR A 173 1.12 9.18 2.27
CA TYR A 173 -0.23 8.70 1.97
C TYR A 173 -1.19 9.88 1.86
N SER A 174 -1.83 10.04 0.69
CA SER A 174 -2.65 11.21 0.40
C SER A 174 -3.71 10.94 -0.67
N ILE A 175 -4.70 11.84 -0.74
CA ILE A 175 -5.79 11.77 -1.73
C ILE A 175 -5.33 12.14 -3.15
N LEU A 176 -4.31 13.01 -3.27
CA LEU A 176 -3.73 13.45 -4.55
C LEU A 176 -2.27 13.87 -4.33
N SER A 177 -1.54 14.12 -5.42
CA SER A 177 -0.17 14.61 -5.31
C SER A 177 -0.10 16.07 -4.85
N PRO A 178 1.00 16.52 -4.22
CA PRO A 178 1.20 17.92 -3.89
C PRO A 178 1.12 18.85 -5.11
N GLU A 179 1.57 18.39 -6.27
CA GLU A 179 1.45 19.09 -7.55
C GLU A 179 -0.03 19.27 -7.94
N GLY A 180 -0.83 18.21 -7.81
CA GLY A 180 -2.27 18.26 -8.05
C GLY A 180 -2.97 19.20 -7.08
N PHE A 181 -2.63 19.12 -5.80
CA PHE A 181 -3.18 19.99 -4.76
C PHE A 181 -2.91 21.47 -5.06
N SER A 182 -1.66 21.84 -5.31
CA SER A 182 -1.27 23.24 -5.59
C SER A 182 -1.93 23.77 -6.88
N SER A 183 -1.99 22.96 -7.92
CA SER A 183 -2.60 23.34 -9.20
C SER A 183 -4.11 23.48 -9.12
N ILE A 184 -4.81 22.59 -8.44
CA ILE A 184 -6.30 22.60 -8.34
C ILE A 184 -6.76 23.69 -7.38
N LEU A 185 -6.20 23.78 -6.17
CA LEU A 185 -6.72 24.68 -5.13
C LEU A 185 -6.16 26.10 -5.24
N TRP A 186 -4.89 26.23 -5.63
CA TRP A 186 -4.22 27.53 -5.67
C TRP A 186 -3.98 28.05 -7.08
N LYS A 187 -4.17 27.21 -8.10
CA LYS A 187 -3.86 27.50 -9.52
C LYS A 187 -2.41 27.97 -9.71
N ASP A 188 -1.53 27.48 -8.85
CA ASP A 188 -0.10 27.84 -8.79
C ASP A 188 0.75 26.59 -8.50
N SER A 189 1.31 26.00 -9.55
CA SER A 189 2.16 24.81 -9.47
C SER A 189 3.53 25.06 -8.84
N SER A 190 3.93 26.33 -8.61
CA SER A 190 5.22 26.65 -7.95
C SER A 190 5.16 26.39 -6.43
N ARG A 191 3.98 26.28 -5.81
CA ARG A 191 3.78 26.13 -4.38
C ARG A 191 3.71 24.67 -3.90
N VAL A 192 4.31 23.76 -4.62
CA VAL A 192 4.27 22.31 -4.34
C VAL A 192 4.79 21.96 -2.93
N LYS A 193 5.88 22.58 -2.49
CA LYS A 193 6.46 22.33 -1.16
C LYS A 193 5.49 22.77 -0.03
N GLU A 194 4.87 23.93 -0.20
CA GLU A 194 3.86 24.40 0.75
C GLU A 194 2.62 23.49 0.73
N ALA A 195 2.25 22.99 -0.45
CA ALA A 195 1.16 22.01 -0.59
C ALA A 195 1.46 20.75 0.22
N ALA A 196 2.66 20.16 0.10
CA ALA A 196 3.05 18.99 0.85
C ALA A 196 2.91 19.19 2.37
N GLU A 197 3.33 20.34 2.90
CA GLU A 197 3.18 20.67 4.33
C GLU A 197 1.70 20.82 4.76
N LYS A 198 0.86 21.40 3.91
CA LYS A 198 -0.57 21.61 4.21
C LYS A 198 -1.39 20.33 4.13
N MET A 199 -1.00 19.41 3.26
CA MET A 199 -1.71 18.15 3.03
C MET A 199 -1.60 17.16 4.19
N LYS A 200 -0.63 17.33 5.08
CA LYS A 200 -0.44 16.43 6.23
C LYS A 200 -0.35 14.94 5.82
N LEU A 201 0.53 14.66 4.84
CA LEU A 201 0.63 13.37 4.16
C LEU A 201 1.74 12.46 4.72
N THR A 202 2.47 12.90 5.75
CA THR A 202 3.57 12.15 6.33
C THR A 202 3.10 11.06 7.29
N SER A 203 3.93 10.07 7.55
CA SER A 203 3.61 9.01 8.50
C SER A 203 3.31 9.54 9.90
N GLU A 204 4.02 10.58 10.36
CA GLU A 204 3.79 11.22 11.66
C GLU A 204 2.45 11.96 11.71
N ASP A 205 2.11 12.70 10.65
CA ASP A 205 0.82 13.37 10.56
C ASP A 205 -0.34 12.35 10.63
N LEU A 206 -0.24 11.27 9.84
CA LEU A 206 -1.31 10.27 9.74
C LEU A 206 -1.43 9.39 10.99
N LEU A 207 -0.33 9.16 11.69
CA LEU A 207 -0.37 8.53 13.01
C LEU A 207 -1.08 9.43 14.03
N LYS A 208 -0.79 10.73 14.02
CA LYS A 208 -1.44 11.71 14.88
C LYS A 208 -2.95 11.84 14.63
N PHE A 209 -3.37 11.65 13.36
CA PHE A 209 -4.78 11.66 12.98
C PHE A 209 -5.46 10.29 13.13
N GLU A 210 -4.77 9.31 13.68
CA GLU A 210 -5.28 7.93 13.85
C GLU A 210 -5.73 7.26 12.54
N VAL A 211 -5.17 7.70 11.39
CA VAL A 211 -5.41 7.07 10.09
C VAL A 211 -4.61 5.79 9.95
N ILE A 212 -3.40 5.74 10.55
CA ILE A 212 -2.55 4.55 10.60
C ILE A 212 -2.34 4.09 12.05
N ASP A 213 -2.02 2.79 12.22
CA ASP A 213 -1.80 2.18 13.53
C ASP A 213 -0.36 2.29 14.02
N GLY A 214 0.57 2.60 13.12
CA GLY A 214 1.98 2.73 13.51
C GLY A 214 2.90 3.04 12.34
N ILE A 215 4.14 3.39 12.72
CA ILE A 215 5.22 3.73 11.79
C ILE A 215 6.31 2.66 11.91
N ILE A 216 6.72 2.11 10.78
CA ILE A 216 7.87 1.22 10.69
C ILE A 216 9.10 2.06 10.39
N LYS A 217 10.01 2.14 11.35
CA LYS A 217 11.21 2.98 11.28
C LYS A 217 12.18 2.48 10.23
N GLU A 218 12.69 3.42 9.44
CA GLU A 218 13.75 3.19 8.45
C GLU A 218 15.11 3.60 9.04
N PRO A 219 16.23 3.09 8.52
CA PRO A 219 17.56 3.61 8.86
C PRO A 219 17.70 5.10 8.50
N ASP A 220 18.42 5.87 9.34
CA ASP A 220 18.59 7.31 9.13
C ASP A 220 19.26 7.64 7.78
N GLU A 221 20.22 6.80 7.37
CA GLU A 221 20.87 6.94 6.08
C GLU A 221 20.03 6.26 5.00
N GLN A 222 19.52 7.04 4.05
CA GLN A 222 18.72 6.54 2.92
C GLN A 222 19.63 5.93 1.83
N VAL A 223 20.51 5.01 2.24
CA VAL A 223 21.34 4.19 1.35
C VAL A 223 20.65 2.84 1.16
N TYR A 224 19.99 2.66 0.03
CA TYR A 224 19.18 1.46 -0.27
C TYR A 224 20.04 0.26 -0.64
N SER A 225 20.83 -0.21 0.32
CA SER A 225 21.62 -1.45 0.25
C SER A 225 20.80 -2.65 0.71
N ASP A 226 21.31 -3.87 0.49
CA ASP A 226 20.70 -5.08 1.03
C ASP A 226 20.54 -5.01 2.55
N LYS A 227 21.51 -4.41 3.26
CA LYS A 227 21.41 -4.19 4.71
C LYS A 227 20.20 -3.33 5.09
N PHE A 228 19.93 -2.27 4.33
CA PHE A 228 18.74 -1.43 4.53
C PHE A 228 17.46 -2.25 4.36
N ILE A 229 17.38 -3.01 3.27
CA ILE A 229 16.19 -3.81 2.95
C ILE A 229 15.97 -4.87 4.02
N ILE A 230 17.02 -5.58 4.43
CA ILE A 230 16.95 -6.63 5.47
C ILE A 230 16.47 -6.06 6.81
N ASP A 231 17.00 -4.89 7.23
CA ASP A 231 16.60 -4.26 8.50
C ASP A 231 15.11 -3.89 8.50
N VAL A 232 14.65 -3.22 7.44
CA VAL A 232 13.24 -2.81 7.31
C VAL A 232 12.32 -4.02 7.16
N ALA A 233 12.70 -5.01 6.34
CA ALA A 233 11.95 -6.25 6.16
C ALA A 233 11.81 -7.04 7.48
N ALA A 234 12.87 -7.09 8.30
CA ALA A 234 12.82 -7.75 9.60
C ALA A 234 11.81 -7.07 10.56
N LYS A 235 11.77 -5.73 10.57
CA LYS A 235 10.77 -4.98 11.35
C LYS A 235 9.35 -5.24 10.85
N MET A 236 9.14 -5.25 9.53
CA MET A 236 7.84 -5.60 8.94
C MET A 236 7.44 -7.02 9.27
N LYS A 237 8.34 -8.01 9.11
CA LYS A 237 8.10 -9.43 9.42
C LYS A 237 7.63 -9.60 10.85
N ASN A 238 8.33 -9.00 11.80
CA ASN A 238 7.99 -9.07 13.22
C ASN A 238 6.61 -8.46 13.51
N GLN A 239 6.30 -7.32 12.88
CA GLN A 239 5.00 -6.68 13.05
C GLN A 239 3.87 -7.52 12.44
N ILE A 240 4.08 -8.06 11.23
CA ILE A 240 3.12 -8.96 10.56
C ILE A 240 2.80 -10.19 11.42
N ILE A 241 3.82 -10.85 11.98
CA ILE A 241 3.63 -12.02 12.84
C ILE A 241 2.81 -11.64 14.07
N LYS A 242 3.23 -10.59 14.79
CA LYS A 242 2.55 -10.11 16.00
C LYS A 242 1.08 -9.82 15.75
N ASP A 243 0.78 -9.02 14.72
CA ASP A 243 -0.60 -8.62 14.43
C ASP A 243 -1.46 -9.78 13.92
N THR A 244 -0.85 -10.69 13.14
CA THR A 244 -1.56 -11.89 12.70
C THR A 244 -1.99 -12.75 13.89
N GLU A 245 -1.10 -12.95 14.86
CA GLU A 245 -1.42 -13.70 16.09
C GLU A 245 -2.50 -13.01 16.93
N GLU A 246 -2.48 -11.67 17.00
CA GLU A 246 -3.51 -10.88 17.70
C GLU A 246 -4.86 -10.99 16.98
N LEU A 247 -4.90 -10.70 15.69
CA LEU A 247 -6.13 -10.65 14.91
C LEU A 247 -6.77 -12.04 14.74
N LYS A 248 -6.00 -13.11 14.70
CA LYS A 248 -6.54 -14.49 14.63
C LYS A 248 -7.28 -14.92 15.89
N LYS A 249 -7.16 -14.21 16.99
CA LYS A 249 -7.97 -14.44 18.21
C LYS A 249 -9.40 -13.90 18.08
N MET A 250 -9.63 -13.02 17.12
CA MET A 250 -10.95 -12.45 16.83
C MET A 250 -11.76 -13.41 15.97
N SER A 251 -13.06 -13.47 16.23
CA SER A 251 -14.01 -14.15 15.34
C SER A 251 -14.15 -13.40 14.01
N ALA A 252 -14.71 -14.06 13.02
CA ALA A 252 -14.98 -13.47 11.70
C ALA A 252 -15.82 -12.17 11.80
N LYS A 253 -16.81 -12.13 12.69
CA LYS A 253 -17.65 -10.95 12.93
C LYS A 253 -16.84 -9.82 13.56
N GLU A 254 -16.05 -10.12 14.58
CA GLU A 254 -15.20 -9.13 15.25
C GLU A 254 -14.17 -8.51 14.32
N LEU A 255 -13.57 -9.28 13.39
CA LEU A 255 -12.64 -8.75 12.38
C LEU A 255 -13.31 -7.73 11.47
N VAL A 256 -14.54 -7.99 11.01
CA VAL A 256 -15.30 -7.07 10.17
C VAL A 256 -15.68 -5.81 10.97
N GLU A 257 -16.19 -5.97 12.19
CA GLU A 257 -16.57 -4.85 13.06
C GLU A 257 -15.36 -4.00 13.45
N HIS A 258 -14.23 -4.62 13.76
CA HIS A 258 -12.97 -3.92 14.06
C HIS A 258 -12.56 -3.00 12.90
N ARG A 259 -12.58 -3.51 11.66
CA ARG A 259 -12.26 -2.75 10.46
C ARG A 259 -13.28 -1.64 10.22
N TYR A 260 -14.57 -1.94 10.27
CA TYR A 260 -15.65 -0.96 10.13
C TYR A 260 -15.50 0.19 11.14
N ASN A 261 -15.33 -0.12 12.43
CA ASN A 261 -15.23 0.88 13.49
C ASN A 261 -13.98 1.75 13.34
N LYS A 262 -12.86 1.17 12.86
CA LYS A 262 -11.64 1.91 12.58
C LYS A 262 -11.89 2.98 11.51
N PHE A 263 -12.36 2.58 10.34
CA PHE A 263 -12.56 3.52 9.23
C PHE A 263 -13.71 4.51 9.50
N ARG A 264 -14.71 4.10 10.26
CA ARG A 264 -15.84 4.97 10.64
C ARG A 264 -15.43 6.14 11.55
N LYS A 265 -14.36 5.97 12.34
CA LYS A 265 -13.85 7.02 13.24
C LYS A 265 -12.99 8.06 12.54
N MET A 266 -12.45 7.76 11.36
CA MET A 266 -11.58 8.68 10.64
C MET A 266 -12.36 9.93 10.22
N GLY A 267 -11.84 11.13 10.59
CA GLY A 267 -12.46 12.41 10.26
C GLY A 267 -13.66 12.81 11.11
N CYS A 268 -13.88 12.16 12.25
CA CYS A 268 -14.93 12.51 13.24
C CYS A 268 -14.35 13.31 14.39
#